data_01079af36224f7f6c1ecd93ec3b10b1c
#
_entry.id   01079af36224f7f6c1ecd93ec3b10b1c
#
_cell.length_a   1.000
_cell.length_b   1.000
_cell.length_c   1.000
_cell.angle_alpha   90.00
_cell.angle_beta   90.00
_cell.angle_gamma   90.00
#
_symmetry.space_group_name_H-M   'P 1'
#
loop_
_entity.id
_entity.type
_entity.pdbx_description
1 polymer ?
#
loop_
_entity_poly.entity_id
_entity_poly.type
_entity_poly.pdbx_seq_one_letter_code
_entity_poly.pdbx_strand_id
1 'polypeptide(L)'
;MLERVGISLEDSLLAQFDRLIKRRGYANRSEAIRDLIREQMVQQEWTEHGKDSAERVAVVMLVYDHDSSGLAQKLTHIQHEHHGTVVSALHVHLDAHNCLEVLILRGGGSDILSMGEGLVST
;
A
#
# COMPACT_ATOMS: atom_id res chain seq x y z
N MET A 1 15.92 4.19 24.51
CA MET A 1 15.24 4.31 25.81
C MET A 1 13.72 4.33 25.58
N LEU A 2 12.98 3.66 26.44
CA LEU A 2 11.51 3.68 26.36
C LEU A 2 10.95 4.74 27.31
N GLU A 3 9.98 5.49 26.81
CA GLU A 3 9.25 6.45 27.61
C GLU A 3 7.78 6.04 27.69
N ARG A 4 7.14 6.33 28.79
CA ARG A 4 5.72 6.09 28.99
C ARG A 4 4.92 7.33 28.66
N VAL A 5 3.86 7.16 27.86
CA VAL A 5 2.98 8.24 27.46
C VAL A 5 1.54 7.86 27.85
N GLY A 6 0.83 8.77 28.47
CA GLY A 6 -0.58 8.59 28.78
C GLY A 6 -1.45 9.25 27.71
N ILE A 7 -2.54 8.57 27.36
CA ILE A 7 -3.51 9.07 26.37
C ILE A 7 -4.90 8.94 26.95
N SER A 8 -5.72 9.98 26.80
CA SER A 8 -7.12 9.94 27.16
C SER A 8 -7.98 9.64 25.93
N LEU A 9 -8.81 8.61 26.04
CA LEU A 9 -9.73 8.20 24.99
C LEU A 9 -11.14 8.10 25.53
N GLU A 10 -12.12 8.36 24.69
CA GLU A 10 -13.51 8.10 25.01
C GLU A 10 -13.72 6.59 25.20
N ASP A 11 -14.60 6.20 26.11
CA ASP A 11 -14.86 4.79 26.43
C ASP A 11 -15.23 3.98 25.20
N SER A 12 -16.07 4.53 24.33
CA SER A 12 -16.50 3.84 23.11
C SER A 12 -15.36 3.63 22.12
N LEU A 13 -14.49 4.61 21.99
CA LEU A 13 -13.33 4.50 21.10
C LEU A 13 -12.33 3.48 21.63
N LEU A 14 -12.07 3.48 22.93
CA LEU A 14 -11.19 2.50 23.54
C LEU A 14 -11.72 1.07 23.36
N ALA A 15 -13.03 0.88 23.54
CA ALA A 15 -13.65 -0.44 23.32
C ALA A 15 -13.50 -0.91 21.89
N GLN A 16 -13.67 -0.01 20.91
CA GLN A 16 -13.45 -0.32 19.50
C GLN A 16 -12.00 -0.67 19.21
N PHE A 17 -11.08 0.08 19.79
CA PHE A 17 -9.65 -0.18 19.65
C PHE A 17 -9.27 -1.54 20.22
N ASP A 18 -9.75 -1.88 21.41
CA ASP A 18 -9.47 -3.17 22.04
C ASP A 18 -9.98 -4.35 21.18
N ARG A 19 -11.14 -4.19 20.55
CA ARG A 19 -11.66 -5.19 19.62
C ARG A 19 -10.77 -5.32 18.37
N LEU A 20 -10.31 -4.19 17.84
CA LEU A 20 -9.45 -4.17 16.67
C LEU A 20 -8.12 -4.88 16.94
N ILE A 21 -7.45 -4.54 18.03
CA ILE A 21 -6.15 -5.12 18.36
C ILE A 21 -6.24 -6.62 18.65
N LYS A 22 -7.32 -7.07 19.25
CA LYS A 22 -7.58 -8.49 19.48
C LYS A 22 -7.73 -9.24 18.15
N ARG A 23 -8.48 -8.65 17.23
CA ARG A 23 -8.70 -9.22 15.89
C ARG A 23 -7.40 -9.34 15.10
N ARG A 24 -6.50 -8.37 15.24
CA ARG A 24 -5.21 -8.35 14.57
C ARG A 24 -4.12 -9.15 15.29
N GLY A 25 -4.43 -9.74 16.43
CA GLY A 25 -3.50 -10.60 17.15
C GLY A 25 -2.43 -9.90 17.96
N TYR A 26 -2.60 -8.62 18.28
CA TYR A 26 -1.65 -7.91 19.13
C TYR A 26 -1.74 -8.40 20.59
N ALA A 27 -0.59 -8.52 21.23
CA ALA A 27 -0.49 -8.97 22.61
C ALA A 27 -0.99 -7.92 23.61
N ASN A 28 -0.83 -6.63 23.30
CA ASN A 28 -1.20 -5.53 24.17
C ASN A 28 -1.38 -4.23 23.37
N ARG A 29 -1.93 -3.22 24.04
CA ARG A 29 -2.17 -1.91 23.44
C ARG A 29 -0.91 -1.21 22.98
N SER A 30 0.17 -1.32 23.76
CA SER A 30 1.42 -0.65 23.44
C SER A 30 2.01 -1.15 22.11
N GLU A 31 1.97 -2.44 21.88
CA GLU A 31 2.46 -3.05 20.64
C GLU A 31 1.64 -2.53 19.43
N ALA A 32 0.32 -2.53 19.56
CA ALA A 32 -0.58 -2.04 18.51
C ALA A 32 -0.35 -0.56 18.21
N ILE A 33 -0.19 0.26 19.25
CA ILE A 33 0.05 1.70 19.09
C ILE A 33 1.39 1.95 18.40
N ARG A 34 2.43 1.21 18.76
CA ARG A 34 3.72 1.34 18.09
C ARG A 34 3.62 1.07 16.60
N ASP A 35 2.90 0.01 16.22
CA ASP A 35 2.71 -0.32 14.80
C ASP A 35 1.92 0.73 14.06
N LEU A 36 0.86 1.27 14.68
CA LEU A 36 0.07 2.35 14.08
C LEU A 36 0.91 3.61 13.87
N ILE A 37 1.75 3.95 14.84
CA ILE A 37 2.64 5.10 14.70
C ILE A 37 3.63 4.88 13.56
N ARG A 38 4.25 3.71 13.49
CA ARG A 38 5.18 3.38 12.40
C ARG A 38 4.51 3.45 11.04
N GLU A 39 3.29 2.94 10.93
CA GLU A 39 2.51 2.99 9.71
C GLU A 39 2.23 4.43 9.27
N GLN A 40 1.84 5.30 10.20
CA GLN A 40 1.62 6.71 9.90
C GLN A 40 2.92 7.42 9.52
N MET A 41 4.02 7.08 10.15
CA MET A 41 5.32 7.66 9.81
C MET A 41 5.75 7.29 8.38
N VAL A 42 5.50 6.04 7.97
CA VAL A 42 5.78 5.60 6.60
C VAL A 42 4.91 6.36 5.60
N GLN A 43 3.62 6.51 5.87
CA GLN A 43 2.72 7.27 5.00
C GLN A 43 3.15 8.73 4.88
N GLN A 44 3.55 9.33 5.99
CA GLN A 44 4.02 10.72 6.01
C GLN A 44 5.31 10.88 5.21
N GLU A 45 6.22 9.93 5.31
CA GLU A 45 7.45 9.89 4.51
C GLU A 45 7.13 9.93 3.02
N TRP A 46 6.18 9.12 2.55
CA TRP A 46 5.76 9.14 1.15
C TRP A 46 5.08 10.44 0.75
N THR A 47 4.32 11.05 1.65
CA THR A 47 3.64 12.33 1.37
C THR A 47 4.64 13.48 1.26
N GLU A 48 5.60 13.57 2.18
CA GLU A 48 6.55 14.66 2.24
C GLU A 48 7.75 14.47 1.31
N HIS A 49 8.27 13.26 1.20
CA HIS A 49 9.52 12.95 0.54
C HIS A 49 9.39 11.98 -0.63
N GLY A 50 8.19 11.43 -0.86
CA GLY A 50 7.96 10.46 -1.91
C GLY A 50 8.19 11.00 -3.32
N LYS A 51 8.19 12.33 -3.49
CA LYS A 51 8.43 12.97 -4.79
C LYS A 51 9.88 13.39 -5.00
N ASP A 52 10.76 13.11 -4.09
CA ASP A 52 12.17 13.40 -4.26
C ASP A 52 12.81 12.43 -5.27
N SER A 53 14.08 12.66 -5.60
CA SER A 53 14.81 11.84 -6.58
C SER A 53 15.44 10.58 -5.97
N ALA A 54 15.26 10.33 -4.67
CA ALA A 54 15.81 9.15 -4.02
C ALA A 54 15.23 7.89 -4.63
N GLU A 55 16.08 6.91 -4.89
CA GLU A 55 15.63 5.64 -5.44
C GLU A 55 14.83 4.85 -4.39
N ARG A 56 13.68 4.35 -4.80
CA ARG A 56 12.77 3.59 -3.94
C ARG A 56 12.32 2.33 -4.65
N VAL A 57 11.87 1.38 -3.86
CA VAL A 57 11.25 0.14 -4.35
C VAL A 57 9.85 0.05 -3.79
N ALA A 58 8.90 -0.29 -4.62
CA ALA A 58 7.51 -0.48 -4.21
C ALA A 58 6.93 -1.73 -4.87
N VAL A 59 5.92 -2.30 -4.23
CA VAL A 59 5.15 -3.41 -4.77
C VAL A 59 3.70 -2.96 -4.87
N VAL A 60 3.10 -3.13 -6.03
CA VAL A 60 1.69 -2.84 -6.26
C VAL A 60 1.00 -4.16 -6.58
N MET A 61 -0.10 -4.44 -5.89
CA MET A 61 -0.93 -5.60 -6.14
C MET A 61 -2.33 -5.15 -6.53
N LEU A 62 -2.84 -5.69 -7.62
CA LEU A 62 -4.16 -5.38 -8.14
C LEU A 62 -4.94 -6.66 -8.35
N VAL A 63 -6.19 -6.67 -7.91
CA VAL A 63 -7.14 -7.72 -8.24
C VAL A 63 -8.23 -7.08 -9.09
N TYR A 64 -8.48 -7.62 -10.26
CA TYR A 64 -9.46 -7.05 -11.18
C TYR A 64 -10.18 -8.13 -11.96
N ASP A 65 -11.34 -7.77 -12.50
CA ASP A 65 -12.13 -8.65 -13.35
C ASP A 65 -11.48 -8.72 -14.74
N HIS A 66 -11.06 -9.90 -15.12
CA HIS A 66 -10.47 -10.18 -16.43
C HIS A 66 -11.38 -9.74 -17.59
N ASP A 67 -12.68 -9.83 -17.39
CA ASP A 67 -13.68 -9.54 -18.42
C ASP A 67 -14.08 -8.06 -18.46
N SER A 68 -13.56 -7.22 -17.58
CA SER A 68 -13.82 -5.78 -17.60
C SER A 68 -13.30 -5.18 -18.90
N SER A 69 -14.18 -4.48 -19.60
CA SER A 69 -13.86 -3.91 -20.91
C SER A 69 -12.71 -2.91 -20.84
N GLY A 70 -11.64 -3.20 -21.55
CA GLY A 70 -10.50 -2.30 -21.70
C GLY A 70 -9.56 -2.22 -20.50
N LEU A 71 -9.90 -2.83 -19.38
CA LEU A 71 -9.07 -2.71 -18.16
C LEU A 71 -7.69 -3.35 -18.33
N ALA A 72 -7.63 -4.57 -18.85
CA ALA A 72 -6.36 -5.27 -19.07
C ALA A 72 -5.45 -4.49 -20.03
N GLN A 73 -6.03 -3.93 -21.10
CA GLN A 73 -5.28 -3.12 -22.05
C GLN A 73 -4.77 -1.83 -21.42
N LYS A 74 -5.58 -1.19 -20.59
CA LYS A 74 -5.21 0.03 -19.89
C LYS A 74 -4.06 -0.19 -18.92
N LEU A 75 -4.10 -1.30 -18.18
CA LEU A 75 -3.02 -1.69 -17.28
C LEU A 75 -1.72 -1.96 -18.04
N THR A 76 -1.81 -2.66 -19.15
CA THR A 76 -0.66 -2.94 -20.03
C THR A 76 -0.06 -1.65 -20.57
N HIS A 77 -0.90 -0.72 -20.97
CA HIS A 77 -0.48 0.59 -21.49
C HIS A 77 0.26 1.40 -20.43
N ILE A 78 -0.25 1.45 -19.21
CA ILE A 78 0.39 2.15 -18.09
C ILE A 78 1.77 1.56 -17.81
N GLN A 79 1.88 0.23 -17.77
CA GLN A 79 3.15 -0.46 -17.57
C GLN A 79 4.14 -0.14 -18.69
N HIS A 80 3.66 -0.08 -19.92
CA HIS A 80 4.48 0.19 -21.08
C HIS A 80 5.02 1.63 -21.07
N GLU A 81 4.19 2.60 -20.67
CA GLU A 81 4.63 3.99 -20.52
C GLU A 81 5.69 4.15 -19.44
N HIS A 82 5.70 3.28 -18.45
CA HIS A 82 6.61 3.33 -17.31
C HIS A 82 7.60 2.18 -17.28
N HIS A 83 7.99 1.65 -18.45
CA HIS A 83 8.84 0.46 -18.54
C HIS A 83 10.18 0.57 -17.82
N GLY A 84 10.71 1.79 -17.65
CA GLY A 84 11.94 2.01 -16.88
C GLY A 84 11.75 1.89 -15.37
N THR A 85 10.52 1.96 -14.90
CA THR A 85 10.17 1.87 -13.49
C THR A 85 9.74 0.46 -13.09
N VAL A 86 9.12 -0.29 -14.00
CA VAL A 86 8.68 -1.66 -13.74
C VAL A 86 9.88 -2.61 -13.86
N VAL A 87 10.25 -3.23 -12.75
CA VAL A 87 11.33 -4.23 -12.71
C VAL A 87 10.80 -5.59 -13.13
N SER A 88 9.63 -5.96 -12.64
CA SER A 88 9.01 -7.25 -12.92
C SER A 88 7.50 -7.15 -12.74
N ALA A 89 6.78 -7.99 -13.45
CA ALA A 89 5.34 -8.10 -13.35
C ALA A 89 4.95 -9.58 -13.34
N LEU A 90 4.02 -9.93 -12.46
CA LEU A 90 3.48 -11.27 -12.37
C LEU A 90 1.96 -11.19 -12.56
N HIS A 91 1.43 -11.94 -13.50
CA HIS A 91 0.01 -12.04 -13.77
C HIS A 91 -0.48 -13.43 -13.39
N VAL A 92 -1.46 -13.50 -12.51
CA VAL A 92 -2.01 -14.76 -12.03
C VAL A 92 -3.52 -14.77 -12.25
N HIS A 93 -4.01 -15.84 -12.86
CA HIS A 93 -5.44 -16.09 -12.97
C HIS A 93 -5.92 -16.74 -11.68
N LEU A 94 -6.74 -16.01 -10.90
CA LEU A 94 -7.27 -16.53 -9.64
C LEU A 94 -8.43 -17.50 -9.87
N ASP A 95 -9.27 -17.16 -10.84
CA ASP A 95 -10.40 -17.98 -11.28
C ASP A 95 -10.77 -17.58 -12.72
N ALA A 96 -11.96 -17.98 -13.19
CA ALA A 96 -12.40 -17.72 -14.56
C ALA A 96 -12.58 -16.23 -14.86
N HIS A 97 -12.76 -15.38 -13.83
CA HIS A 97 -13.09 -13.95 -13.99
C HIS A 97 -12.09 -13.02 -13.36
N ASN A 98 -11.38 -13.45 -12.33
CA ASN A 98 -10.52 -12.56 -11.54
C ASN A 98 -9.05 -12.84 -11.78
N CYS A 99 -8.30 -11.76 -11.93
CA CYS A 99 -6.85 -11.78 -12.08
C CYS A 99 -6.18 -11.01 -10.96
N LEU A 100 -5.02 -11.49 -10.54
CA LEU A 100 -4.11 -10.79 -9.66
C LEU A 100 -2.91 -10.34 -10.47
N GLU A 101 -2.56 -9.07 -10.37
CA GLU A 101 -1.33 -8.55 -10.96
C GLU A 101 -0.43 -8.00 -9.87
N VAL A 102 0.82 -8.42 -9.87
CA VAL A 102 1.83 -7.97 -8.92
C VAL A 102 2.94 -7.29 -9.70
N LEU A 103 3.24 -6.05 -9.32
CA LEU A 103 4.24 -5.23 -9.99
C LEU A 103 5.32 -4.84 -8.99
N ILE A 104 6.57 -5.04 -9.36
CA ILE A 104 7.70 -4.55 -8.60
C ILE A 104 8.23 -3.31 -9.30
N LEU A 105 8.23 -2.19 -8.59
CA LEU A 105 8.62 -0.88 -9.11
C LEU A 105 9.91 -0.43 -8.45
N ARG A 106 10.80 0.15 -9.23
CA ARG A 106 12.02 0.77 -8.73
C ARG A 106 12.30 2.03 -9.52
N GLY A 107 12.65 3.08 -8.81
CA GLY A 107 12.95 4.36 -9.44
C GLY A 107 12.83 5.50 -8.44
N GLY A 108 12.82 6.71 -8.93
CA GLY A 108 12.57 7.88 -8.11
C GLY A 108 11.17 7.86 -7.51
N GLY A 109 11.02 8.43 -6.31
CA GLY A 109 9.73 8.45 -5.62
C GLY A 109 8.61 9.05 -6.45
N SER A 110 8.91 10.10 -7.21
CA SER A 110 7.95 10.75 -8.12
C SER A 110 7.43 9.79 -9.18
N ASP A 111 8.31 9.02 -9.81
CA ASP A 111 7.93 8.05 -10.85
C ASP A 111 7.07 6.93 -10.28
N ILE A 112 7.45 6.42 -9.10
CA ILE A 112 6.71 5.36 -8.42
C ILE A 112 5.30 5.83 -8.04
N LEU A 113 5.18 7.03 -7.45
CA LEU A 113 3.89 7.58 -7.06
C LEU A 113 2.99 7.84 -8.27
N SER A 114 3.54 8.41 -9.33
CA SER A 114 2.80 8.67 -10.57
C SER A 114 2.24 7.38 -11.16
N MET A 115 3.06 6.35 -11.25
CA MET A 115 2.64 5.06 -11.79
C MET A 115 1.62 4.37 -10.87
N GLY A 116 1.87 4.37 -9.56
CA GLY A 116 0.97 3.76 -8.58
C GLY A 116 -0.41 4.40 -8.59
N GLU A 117 -0.47 5.72 -8.65
CA GLU A 117 -1.73 6.47 -8.76
C GLU A 117 -2.47 6.12 -10.06
N GLY A 118 -1.76 6.03 -11.16
CA GLY A 118 -2.32 5.65 -12.45
C GLY A 118 -2.93 4.25 -12.43
N LEU A 119 -2.25 3.31 -11.80
CA LEU A 119 -2.73 1.93 -11.68
C LEU A 119 -3.97 1.82 -10.78
N VAL A 120 -3.96 2.50 -9.65
CA VAL A 120 -5.06 2.43 -8.66
C VAL A 120 -6.30 3.15 -9.17
N SER A 121 -6.15 4.22 -9.94
CA SER A 121 -7.27 4.99 -10.48
C SER A 121 -7.93 4.36 -11.72
N THR A 122 -7.42 3.23 -12.16
CA THR A 122 -7.94 2.52 -13.35
C THR A 122 -9.28 1.77 -13.08
#